data_e102f819e98cd72aa7bfffb02aa2b866
#
_entry.id   e102f819e98cd72aa7bfffb02aa2b866
#
_cell.length_a   1.000
_cell.length_b   1.000
_cell.length_c   1.000
_cell.angle_alpha   90.00
_cell.angle_beta   90.00
_cell.angle_gamma   90.00
#
_symmetry.space_group_name_H-M   'P 1'
#
loop_
_entity.id
_entity.type
_entity.pdbx_description
1 polymer ?
#
loop_
_entity_poly.entity_id
_entity_poly.type
_entity_poly.pdbx_seq_one_letter_code
_entity_poly.pdbx_strand_id
1 'polypeptide(L)'
;MVKRNKGLLWMCVALSCCAPMITSCSGQAQSQEKELMTVGNPYLPLWEHIPDGEPYVFEDPDNPGQFRVYIYGSHDSMISGYCGRELVVWSADVNDLNHWRYDGEIFKVSKNANGEQLSRLGLADVLYAPDVTLVTAPDGTKTYYLYPNNQSGGRNGMVCKSSRPDGPFEVCNWSKQNPNVTDGVLAFDPAVFVDDDGKIYGYWGFERSYAAELDPATMATVKPGTKIVEDMVPGRYMDGEFKFFEASSIRKIQDKYIFIYSRFTLEGEFGLPSSNYTLAYAYGDNPLGPWTYGGTVIDGRGREINEKGEPIASATIDGNTHGGICQINGQWYVFYHRQTGTDEYARQAMVAPITVKVTPGPGGKVEISEGEYNSEGFSLNGLDPMERHSAGLACWYTGPTLAVHDWPNNIFSGSYVASAYGTDSKFDKPYDLENNTNPVVNNTDGSIVGYKYFNFDATSGRSDVSLLLNLIPEGVNGTITIMADRPWASQGGKEIGKIELKANMAQQPTQMKVNLPALAELNGKHAIYFIFKSDTKEKSICTLLDLQFQ
;
A
#
# COMPACT_ATOMS: atom_id res chain seq x y z
N MET A 1 4.51 -5.95 77.45
CA MET A 1 5.73 -5.78 78.27
C MET A 1 6.64 -4.84 77.47
N VAL A 2 6.76 -3.64 77.98
CA VAL A 2 7.96 -2.99 78.52
C VAL A 2 8.92 -2.52 77.41
N LYS A 3 8.93 -1.28 77.18
CA LYS A 3 9.50 0.01 77.69
C LYS A 3 10.60 0.51 76.75
N ARG A 4 10.45 1.75 76.21
CA ARG A 4 11.09 3.03 76.69
C ARG A 4 12.59 3.10 76.37
N ASN A 5 13.23 4.16 75.92
CA ASN A 5 13.05 5.60 76.09
C ASN A 5 14.08 6.39 75.25
N LYS A 6 13.67 7.55 74.75
CA LYS A 6 14.29 8.90 74.93
C LYS A 6 15.67 9.23 74.37
N GLY A 7 15.72 10.36 73.73
CA GLY A 7 16.86 11.26 73.72
C GLY A 7 16.71 12.45 72.79
N LEU A 8 16.32 13.54 73.36
CA LEU A 8 16.16 14.90 72.86
C LEU A 8 17.55 15.53 72.64
N LEU A 9 17.80 16.34 71.61
CA LEU A 9 18.42 17.66 71.80
C LEU A 9 18.24 18.56 70.56
N TRP A 10 17.91 19.78 70.88
CA TRP A 10 17.70 20.92 70.03
C TRP A 10 18.99 21.50 69.47
N MET A 11 18.92 22.06 68.20
CA MET A 11 19.60 23.34 67.94
C MET A 11 18.93 24.06 66.76
N CYS A 12 18.38 25.20 67.05
CA CYS A 12 17.90 26.20 66.10
C CYS A 12 19.09 26.91 65.44
N VAL A 13 19.07 27.04 64.10
CA VAL A 13 19.69 28.18 63.45
C VAL A 13 18.73 28.65 62.34
N ALA A 14 18.25 29.87 62.47
CA ALA A 14 17.55 30.57 61.41
C ALA A 14 18.55 31.04 60.36
N LEU A 15 18.18 30.99 59.07
CA LEU A 15 18.50 32.07 58.15
C LEU A 15 17.81 31.89 56.78
N SER A 16 17.15 32.99 56.41
CA SER A 16 17.06 33.61 55.10
C SER A 16 16.22 32.89 54.02
N CYS A 17 15.04 33.50 53.79
CA CYS A 17 14.22 33.40 52.58
C CYS A 17 15.01 33.79 51.35
N CYS A 18 15.16 32.88 50.42
CA CYS A 18 15.21 33.14 48.98
C CYS A 18 14.32 32.13 48.31
N ALA A 19 13.13 32.55 47.92
CA ALA A 19 12.26 31.77 47.04
C ALA A 19 12.84 31.78 45.61
N PRO A 20 13.14 30.65 44.98
CA PRO A 20 13.28 30.63 43.55
C PRO A 20 11.86 30.59 42.97
N MET A 21 11.52 31.58 42.13
CA MET A 21 10.42 31.47 41.19
C MET A 21 10.65 30.21 40.35
N ILE A 22 9.85 29.20 40.58
CA ILE A 22 9.70 28.08 39.65
C ILE A 22 8.82 28.62 38.54
N THR A 23 9.44 29.11 37.46
CA THR A 23 8.82 29.20 36.16
C THR A 23 8.52 27.76 35.74
N SER A 24 7.25 27.38 35.83
CA SER A 24 6.74 26.17 35.19
C SER A 24 6.87 26.36 33.67
N CYS A 25 8.01 25.96 33.12
CA CYS A 25 8.04 25.55 31.73
C CYS A 25 7.15 24.31 31.62
N SER A 26 5.91 24.50 31.18
CA SER A 26 5.13 23.46 30.56
C SER A 26 5.85 23.13 29.25
N GLY A 27 6.87 22.31 29.34
CA GLY A 27 7.39 21.61 28.18
C GLY A 27 6.28 20.66 27.72
N GLN A 28 5.52 21.05 26.73
CA GLN A 28 4.89 20.11 25.85
C GLN A 28 6.03 19.21 25.37
N ALA A 29 6.01 17.96 25.77
CA ALA A 29 6.76 16.93 25.09
C ALA A 29 6.18 16.89 23.67
N GLN A 30 6.85 17.56 22.73
CA GLN A 30 6.70 17.23 21.32
C GLN A 30 7.03 15.76 21.25
N SER A 31 6.03 14.93 20.99
CA SER A 31 6.23 13.59 20.52
C SER A 31 7.15 13.76 19.30
N GLN A 32 8.38 13.26 19.37
CA GLN A 32 9.21 13.14 18.17
C GLN A 32 8.41 12.25 17.23
N GLU A 33 7.86 12.88 16.20
CA GLU A 33 7.19 12.18 15.12
C GLU A 33 8.19 11.17 14.56
N LYS A 34 7.83 9.90 14.61
CA LYS A 34 8.71 8.81 14.20
C LYS A 34 8.71 8.77 12.67
N GLU A 35 9.63 9.48 12.03
CA GLU A 35 9.93 9.29 10.62
C GLU A 35 10.70 7.99 10.45
N LEU A 36 10.24 7.16 9.52
CA LEU A 36 10.85 5.89 9.19
C LEU A 36 11.38 5.93 7.76
N MET A 37 12.66 5.63 7.62
CA MET A 37 13.25 5.43 6.30
C MET A 37 12.73 4.10 5.74
N THR A 38 12.13 4.15 4.55
CA THR A 38 11.68 2.99 3.80
C THR A 38 12.29 3.06 2.42
N VAL A 39 13.01 2.04 2.02
CA VAL A 39 13.63 1.98 0.71
C VAL A 39 13.04 0.81 -0.06
N GLY A 40 12.47 1.11 -1.23
CA GLY A 40 11.92 0.11 -2.11
C GLY A 40 10.38 0.04 -2.10
N ASN A 41 9.87 -1.09 -2.52
CA ASN A 41 8.45 -1.33 -2.71
C ASN A 41 8.09 -2.70 -2.10
N PRO A 42 7.24 -2.75 -1.08
CA PRO A 42 6.33 -1.72 -0.53
C PRO A 42 7.03 -0.44 -0.06
N TYR A 43 6.35 0.70 -0.25
CA TYR A 43 6.93 2.00 0.08
C TYR A 43 6.70 2.43 1.55
N LEU A 44 5.81 1.77 2.27
CA LEU A 44 5.65 1.88 3.72
C LEU A 44 6.48 0.80 4.44
N PRO A 45 6.71 0.91 5.75
CA PRO A 45 7.38 -0.15 6.51
C PRO A 45 6.74 -1.52 6.23
N LEU A 46 7.56 -2.56 6.08
CA LEU A 46 7.07 -3.90 5.68
C LEU A 46 6.04 -4.52 6.64
N TRP A 47 5.99 -4.03 7.87
CA TRP A 47 4.99 -4.44 8.85
C TRP A 47 3.67 -3.67 8.74
N GLU A 48 3.65 -2.59 7.98
CA GLU A 48 2.44 -1.78 7.82
C GLU A 48 1.59 -2.29 6.66
N HIS A 49 0.29 -2.32 6.87
CA HIS A 49 -0.66 -2.85 5.91
C HIS A 49 -1.74 -1.81 5.63
N ILE A 50 -1.42 -0.89 4.74
CA ILE A 50 -2.32 0.14 4.22
C ILE A 50 -2.63 -0.15 2.74
N PRO A 51 -3.59 -1.04 2.46
CA PRO A 51 -4.12 -1.19 1.11
C PRO A 51 -5.03 -0.02 0.73
N ASP A 52 -5.51 -0.05 -0.50
CA ASP A 52 -6.53 0.86 -1.00
C ASP A 52 -6.08 2.33 -0.95
N GLY A 53 -4.77 2.56 -1.06
CA GLY A 53 -4.15 3.87 -0.81
C GLY A 53 -4.54 4.92 -1.84
N GLU A 54 -5.32 5.92 -1.41
CA GLU A 54 -5.68 7.10 -2.20
C GLU A 54 -4.71 8.24 -1.88
N PRO A 55 -3.85 8.66 -2.85
CA PRO A 55 -2.79 9.63 -2.62
C PRO A 55 -3.25 11.07 -2.87
N TYR A 56 -2.90 11.98 -1.96
CA TYR A 56 -3.09 13.42 -2.13
C TYR A 56 -1.88 14.21 -1.68
N VAL A 57 -1.55 15.26 -2.42
CA VAL A 57 -0.55 16.24 -2.00
C VAL A 57 -1.26 17.42 -1.34
N PHE A 58 -1.02 17.60 -0.04
CA PHE A 58 -1.54 18.71 0.73
C PHE A 58 -0.40 19.50 1.40
N GLU A 59 -0.68 20.76 1.75
CA GLU A 59 0.21 21.55 2.57
C GLU A 59 0.32 20.94 3.97
N ASP A 60 1.55 20.86 4.50
CA ASP A 60 1.80 20.40 5.86
C ASP A 60 1.18 21.43 6.85
N PRO A 61 0.21 21.02 7.68
CA PRO A 61 -0.48 21.96 8.57
C PRO A 61 0.42 22.56 9.65
N ASP A 62 1.55 21.94 9.94
CA ASP A 62 2.51 22.38 10.95
C ASP A 62 3.70 23.15 10.35
N ASN A 63 3.89 23.06 9.03
CA ASN A 63 4.96 23.71 8.29
C ASN A 63 4.42 24.44 7.04
N PRO A 64 3.79 25.62 7.19
CA PRO A 64 3.19 26.34 6.07
C PRO A 64 4.17 26.58 4.91
N GLY A 65 3.69 26.32 3.70
CA GLY A 65 4.48 26.41 2.46
C GLY A 65 5.27 25.15 2.12
N GLN A 66 5.28 24.12 2.98
CA GLN A 66 5.77 22.79 2.67
C GLN A 66 4.61 21.87 2.29
N PHE A 67 4.88 20.90 1.45
CA PHE A 67 3.88 19.95 0.96
C PHE A 67 4.30 18.52 1.28
N ARG A 68 3.31 17.72 1.61
CA ARG A 68 3.47 16.29 1.85
C ARG A 68 2.48 15.51 1.00
N VAL A 69 2.87 14.33 0.57
CA VAL A 69 1.93 13.34 0.05
C VAL A 69 1.36 12.57 1.22
N TYR A 70 0.05 12.54 1.33
CA TYR A 70 -0.72 11.78 2.33
C TYR A 70 -1.34 10.57 1.66
N ILE A 71 -1.31 9.43 2.33
CA ILE A 71 -1.92 8.18 1.86
C ILE A 71 -3.09 7.83 2.77
N TYR A 72 -4.28 7.84 2.20
CA TYR A 72 -5.51 7.44 2.86
C TYR A 72 -5.92 6.07 2.33
N GLY A 73 -5.84 5.05 3.17
CA GLY A 73 -6.19 3.68 2.79
C GLY A 73 -6.92 2.97 3.91
N SER A 74 -7.41 1.79 3.63
CA SER A 74 -7.83 0.87 4.67
C SER A 74 -6.65 0.56 5.59
N HIS A 75 -6.92 0.09 6.80
CA HIS A 75 -5.89 -0.41 7.69
C HIS A 75 -6.16 -1.89 7.96
N ASP A 76 -5.38 -2.79 7.35
CA ASP A 76 -5.52 -4.23 7.56
C ASP A 76 -4.95 -4.61 8.94
N SER A 77 -5.62 -4.19 9.99
CA SER A 77 -5.26 -4.46 11.39
C SER A 77 -5.96 -5.69 11.97
N MET A 78 -6.84 -6.33 11.20
CA MET A 78 -7.54 -7.56 11.58
C MET A 78 -6.98 -8.76 10.81
N ILE A 79 -6.41 -9.73 11.51
CA ILE A 79 -5.78 -10.92 10.90
C ILE A 79 -6.77 -11.96 10.34
N SER A 80 -8.06 -11.80 10.56
CA SER A 80 -9.11 -12.76 10.16
C SER A 80 -10.20 -12.15 9.30
N GLY A 81 -9.96 -11.02 8.68
CA GLY A 81 -10.91 -10.31 7.81
C GLY A 81 -10.30 -9.06 7.22
N TYR A 82 -10.93 -8.53 6.18
CA TYR A 82 -10.50 -7.29 5.54
C TYR A 82 -10.53 -6.11 6.49
N CYS A 83 -9.50 -5.26 6.38
CA CYS A 83 -9.43 -3.94 6.97
C CYS A 83 -9.37 -3.94 8.49
N GLY A 84 -9.73 -2.83 9.12
CA GLY A 84 -9.67 -2.64 10.55
C GLY A 84 -10.80 -1.74 11.05
N ARG A 85 -10.68 -1.32 12.31
CA ARG A 85 -11.70 -0.52 13.00
C ARG A 85 -11.29 0.93 13.16
N GLU A 86 -10.16 1.28 12.62
CA GLU A 86 -9.59 2.64 12.57
C GLU A 86 -8.99 2.89 11.20
N LEU A 87 -8.95 4.15 10.81
CA LEU A 87 -8.14 4.64 9.70
C LEU A 87 -6.95 5.40 10.27
N VAL A 88 -5.80 5.14 9.69
CA VAL A 88 -4.55 5.84 10.00
C VAL A 88 -4.06 6.55 8.75
N VAL A 89 -3.14 7.51 8.89
CA VAL A 89 -2.53 8.16 7.75
C VAL A 89 -1.01 8.20 7.90
N TRP A 90 -0.35 7.96 6.78
CA TRP A 90 1.08 8.15 6.59
C TRP A 90 1.32 9.27 5.60
N SER A 91 2.37 10.05 5.82
CA SER A 91 2.76 11.10 4.89
C SER A 91 4.27 11.19 4.69
N ALA A 92 4.68 11.66 3.52
CA ALA A 92 6.08 11.93 3.21
C ALA A 92 6.24 13.35 2.63
N ASP A 93 7.36 14.00 2.89
CA ASP A 93 7.72 15.23 2.17
C ASP A 93 7.79 14.93 0.68
N VAL A 94 7.21 15.80 -0.15
CA VAL A 94 7.22 15.62 -1.62
C VAL A 94 8.62 15.56 -2.21
N ASN A 95 9.63 16.04 -1.51
CA ASN A 95 11.04 16.01 -1.92
C ASN A 95 11.81 14.81 -1.35
N ASP A 96 11.20 14.02 -0.47
CA ASP A 96 11.82 12.86 0.17
C ASP A 96 10.80 11.74 0.39
N LEU A 97 10.55 10.97 -0.64
CA LEU A 97 9.55 9.89 -0.65
C LEU A 97 10.06 8.58 -0.03
N ASN A 98 11.27 8.57 0.50
CA ASN A 98 11.83 7.43 1.23
C ASN A 98 11.73 7.61 2.76
N HIS A 99 11.26 8.76 3.25
CA HIS A 99 11.02 9.00 4.67
C HIS A 99 9.54 9.26 4.92
N TRP A 100 8.88 8.27 5.52
CA TRP A 100 7.45 8.29 5.81
C TRP A 100 7.21 8.54 7.29
N ARG A 101 6.33 9.50 7.57
CA ARG A 101 5.87 9.87 8.91
C ARG A 101 4.54 9.19 9.20
N TYR A 102 4.45 8.52 10.34
CA TYR A 102 3.18 8.04 10.86
C TYR A 102 2.45 9.18 11.56
N ASP A 103 1.41 9.73 10.95
CA ASP A 103 0.64 10.84 11.49
C ASP A 103 -0.44 10.38 12.49
N GLY A 104 -0.72 9.09 12.57
CA GLY A 104 -1.57 8.50 13.61
C GLY A 104 -2.94 8.03 13.15
N GLU A 105 -3.79 7.67 14.14
CA GLU A 105 -5.21 7.36 13.93
C GLU A 105 -5.96 8.65 13.59
N ILE A 106 -6.57 8.68 12.41
CA ILE A 106 -7.31 9.87 11.93
C ILE A 106 -8.81 9.75 12.16
N PHE A 107 -9.34 8.51 12.20
CA PHE A 107 -10.77 8.29 12.39
C PHE A 107 -11.08 6.89 12.93
N LYS A 108 -12.10 6.88 13.83
CA LYS A 108 -12.69 5.67 14.40
C LYS A 108 -14.10 6.02 14.90
N VAL A 109 -15.06 5.11 14.70
CA VAL A 109 -16.43 5.34 15.15
C VAL A 109 -16.98 4.15 15.92
N SER A 110 -17.27 4.35 17.19
CA SER A 110 -17.89 3.36 18.09
C SER A 110 -19.16 3.88 18.75
N LYS A 111 -19.48 5.18 18.59
CA LYS A 111 -20.61 5.85 19.22
C LYS A 111 -21.47 6.54 18.16
N ASN A 112 -22.78 6.59 18.44
CA ASN A 112 -23.75 7.29 17.61
C ASN A 112 -23.73 8.83 17.86
N ALA A 113 -24.63 9.56 17.21
CA ALA A 113 -24.77 11.01 17.35
C ALA A 113 -25.03 11.49 18.79
N ASN A 114 -25.61 10.63 19.65
CA ASN A 114 -25.91 10.93 21.05
C ASN A 114 -24.77 10.49 22.01
N GLY A 115 -23.68 9.92 21.50
CA GLY A 115 -22.59 9.38 22.32
C GLY A 115 -22.83 7.98 22.89
N GLU A 116 -23.88 7.31 22.45
CA GLU A 116 -24.21 5.93 22.85
C GLU A 116 -23.45 4.90 22.00
N GLN A 117 -23.10 3.75 22.58
CA GLN A 117 -22.36 2.71 21.86
C GLN A 117 -23.18 2.14 20.69
N LEU A 118 -22.55 2.06 19.50
CA LEU A 118 -23.14 1.48 18.29
C LEU A 118 -23.18 -0.04 18.34
N SER A 119 -22.24 -0.67 19.02
CA SER A 119 -22.14 -2.11 19.20
C SER A 119 -22.36 -2.50 20.65
N ARG A 120 -23.07 -3.62 20.91
CA ARG A 120 -23.25 -4.18 22.25
C ARG A 120 -21.91 -4.56 22.92
N LEU A 121 -20.89 -4.83 22.13
CA LEU A 121 -19.55 -5.16 22.62
C LEU A 121 -18.64 -3.92 22.76
N GLY A 122 -19.15 -2.73 22.45
CA GLY A 122 -18.37 -1.50 22.47
C GLY A 122 -17.33 -1.41 21.35
N LEU A 123 -17.37 -2.32 20.37
CA LEU A 123 -16.44 -2.31 19.23
C LEU A 123 -16.81 -1.20 18.25
N ALA A 124 -15.79 -0.58 17.67
CA ALA A 124 -15.96 0.33 16.53
C ALA A 124 -16.39 -0.42 15.27
N ASP A 125 -16.99 0.29 14.31
CA ASP A 125 -17.29 -0.25 13.00
C ASP A 125 -15.99 -0.61 12.24
N VAL A 126 -16.08 -1.56 11.32
CA VAL A 126 -15.01 -1.82 10.36
C VAL A 126 -15.09 -0.77 9.25
N LEU A 127 -13.93 -0.22 8.89
CA LEU A 127 -13.79 0.82 7.88
C LEU A 127 -12.97 0.27 6.71
N TYR A 128 -13.38 0.64 5.50
CA TYR A 128 -12.80 0.10 4.27
C TYR A 128 -12.08 1.21 3.49
N ALA A 129 -11.93 1.05 2.18
CA ALA A 129 -11.23 1.98 1.28
C ALA A 129 -11.78 3.42 1.38
N PRO A 130 -11.06 4.36 2.02
CA PRO A 130 -11.52 5.73 2.20
C PRO A 130 -11.12 6.63 1.03
N ASP A 131 -11.77 7.79 0.97
CA ASP A 131 -11.31 8.92 0.17
C ASP A 131 -11.31 10.21 1.01
N VAL A 132 -10.48 11.18 0.61
CA VAL A 132 -10.42 12.51 1.23
C VAL A 132 -10.47 13.60 0.17
N THR A 133 -11.31 14.61 0.38
CA THR A 133 -11.33 15.79 -0.48
C THR A 133 -11.16 17.08 0.32
N LEU A 134 -10.52 18.07 -0.30
CA LEU A 134 -10.31 19.41 0.29
C LEU A 134 -11.30 20.40 -0.31
N VAL A 135 -12.00 21.12 0.56
CA VAL A 135 -12.77 22.31 0.18
C VAL A 135 -12.09 23.54 0.79
N THR A 136 -11.81 24.54 -0.04
CA THR A 136 -11.29 25.83 0.42
C THR A 136 -12.38 26.89 0.27
N ALA A 137 -12.81 27.46 1.37
CA ALA A 137 -13.79 28.53 1.38
C ALA A 137 -13.20 29.83 0.80
N PRO A 138 -14.04 30.81 0.37
CA PRO A 138 -13.58 32.09 -0.18
C PRO A 138 -12.67 32.92 0.76
N ASP A 139 -12.76 32.71 2.07
CA ASP A 139 -11.91 33.35 3.08
C ASP A 139 -10.57 32.62 3.30
N GLY A 140 -10.32 31.54 2.53
CA GLY A 140 -9.12 30.72 2.63
C GLY A 140 -9.20 29.59 3.67
N THR A 141 -10.32 29.46 4.39
CA THR A 141 -10.51 28.37 5.36
C THR A 141 -10.55 27.03 4.63
N LYS A 142 -9.67 26.12 5.05
CA LYS A 142 -9.57 24.75 4.53
C LYS A 142 -10.40 23.79 5.38
N THR A 143 -11.20 22.94 4.72
CA THR A 143 -11.92 21.83 5.34
C THR A 143 -11.66 20.57 4.55
N TYR A 144 -11.16 19.57 5.22
CA TYR A 144 -10.94 18.24 4.68
C TYR A 144 -12.15 17.37 5.00
N TYR A 145 -12.67 16.67 4.01
CA TYR A 145 -13.78 15.73 4.15
C TYR A 145 -13.28 14.33 3.89
N LEU A 146 -13.46 13.45 4.89
CA LEU A 146 -13.12 12.02 4.82
C LEU A 146 -14.40 11.22 4.59
N TYR A 147 -14.33 10.30 3.65
CA TYR A 147 -15.34 9.31 3.32
C TYR A 147 -14.82 7.93 3.73
N PRO A 148 -15.08 7.47 4.95
CA PRO A 148 -14.40 6.32 5.55
C PRO A 148 -14.90 4.96 5.06
N ASN A 149 -15.77 4.92 4.05
CA ASN A 149 -16.37 3.69 3.53
C ASN A 149 -16.89 2.76 4.65
N ASN A 150 -17.72 3.31 5.53
CA ASN A 150 -18.36 2.56 6.60
C ASN A 150 -19.58 1.80 6.04
N GLN A 151 -19.54 0.48 6.03
CA GLN A 151 -20.62 -0.36 5.49
C GLN A 151 -21.53 -0.93 6.59
N SER A 152 -21.38 -0.47 7.83
CA SER A 152 -22.06 -1.03 9.00
C SER A 152 -23.39 -0.34 9.31
N GLY A 153 -24.44 -1.12 9.54
CA GLY A 153 -25.64 -0.70 10.29
C GLY A 153 -26.36 0.57 9.82
N GLY A 154 -26.41 0.82 8.49
CA GLY A 154 -27.05 2.02 7.93
C GLY A 154 -26.19 3.28 8.01
N ARG A 155 -24.87 3.13 8.15
CA ARG A 155 -23.90 4.22 8.15
C ARG A 155 -23.13 4.30 6.83
N ASN A 156 -23.64 3.63 5.81
CA ASN A 156 -23.16 3.79 4.43
C ASN A 156 -23.29 5.26 4.01
N GLY A 157 -22.32 5.76 3.27
CA GLY A 157 -22.29 7.17 2.88
C GLY A 157 -21.96 8.11 4.05
N MET A 158 -21.28 7.60 5.10
CA MET A 158 -20.74 8.43 6.18
C MET A 158 -19.76 9.45 5.63
N VAL A 159 -19.85 10.68 6.14
CA VAL A 159 -18.92 11.77 5.84
C VAL A 159 -18.41 12.37 7.15
N CYS A 160 -17.11 12.58 7.20
CA CYS A 160 -16.45 13.20 8.33
C CYS A 160 -15.69 14.46 7.88
N LYS A 161 -15.34 15.35 8.80
CA LYS A 161 -14.59 16.56 8.47
C LYS A 161 -13.50 16.86 9.49
N SER A 162 -12.46 17.53 9.03
CA SER A 162 -11.38 18.08 9.85
C SER A 162 -10.87 19.39 9.25
N SER A 163 -10.19 20.20 10.04
CA SER A 163 -9.42 21.36 9.57
C SER A 163 -8.00 20.98 9.12
N ARG A 164 -7.59 19.71 9.32
CA ARG A 164 -6.25 19.19 9.02
C ARG A 164 -6.34 17.95 8.13
N PRO A 165 -5.37 17.73 7.23
CA PRO A 165 -5.31 16.51 6.42
C PRO A 165 -5.05 15.25 7.26
N ASP A 166 -4.35 15.38 8.38
CA ASP A 166 -3.99 14.32 9.32
C ASP A 166 -5.01 14.18 10.47
N GLY A 167 -6.21 14.73 10.33
CA GLY A 167 -7.29 14.60 11.30
C GLY A 167 -7.05 15.34 12.64
N PRO A 168 -7.71 14.94 13.75
CA PRO A 168 -8.77 13.92 13.73
C PRO A 168 -10.01 14.37 12.95
N PHE A 169 -10.72 13.39 12.38
CA PHE A 169 -11.96 13.65 11.65
C PHE A 169 -13.18 13.35 12.53
N GLU A 170 -14.25 14.14 12.36
CA GLU A 170 -15.50 14.00 13.08
C GLU A 170 -16.67 13.81 12.11
N VAL A 171 -17.58 12.86 12.40
CA VAL A 171 -18.77 12.61 11.58
C VAL A 171 -19.63 13.86 11.50
N CYS A 172 -19.98 14.31 10.31
CA CYS A 172 -20.74 15.54 10.10
C CYS A 172 -22.12 15.34 9.46
N ASN A 173 -22.50 14.11 9.08
CA ASN A 173 -23.75 13.81 8.41
C ASN A 173 -24.64 12.76 9.15
N TRP A 174 -24.61 12.77 10.49
CA TRP A 174 -25.58 12.00 11.26
C TRP A 174 -27.02 12.37 10.89
N SER A 175 -27.87 11.37 10.74
CA SER A 175 -29.29 11.59 10.43
C SER A 175 -30.01 12.25 11.60
N LYS A 176 -30.81 13.28 11.30
CA LYS A 176 -31.65 13.94 12.29
C LYS A 176 -32.80 13.07 12.80
N GLN A 177 -33.19 12.05 12.04
CA GLN A 177 -34.30 11.16 12.34
C GLN A 177 -33.86 9.96 13.16
N ASN A 178 -32.61 9.50 12.99
CA ASN A 178 -32.07 8.34 13.69
C ASN A 178 -30.57 8.55 14.01
N PRO A 179 -30.20 8.68 15.29
CA PRO A 179 -28.83 8.95 15.69
C PRO A 179 -27.83 7.82 15.38
N ASN A 180 -28.31 6.64 14.98
CA ASN A 180 -27.47 5.46 14.66
C ASN A 180 -27.09 5.34 13.19
N VAL A 181 -27.62 6.19 12.30
CA VAL A 181 -27.40 6.12 10.86
C VAL A 181 -26.92 7.47 10.32
N THR A 182 -26.35 7.45 9.12
CA THR A 182 -25.91 8.66 8.42
C THR A 182 -26.74 8.90 7.15
N ASP A 183 -26.90 10.15 6.78
CA ASP A 183 -27.58 10.57 5.55
C ASP A 183 -26.53 10.78 4.44
N GLY A 184 -26.40 9.83 3.51
CA GLY A 184 -25.44 9.92 2.40
C GLY A 184 -25.69 8.84 1.34
N VAL A 185 -25.20 9.05 0.12
CA VAL A 185 -25.39 8.14 -1.02
C VAL A 185 -24.15 7.33 -1.39
N LEU A 186 -22.97 7.71 -0.92
CA LEU A 186 -21.67 7.14 -1.28
C LEU A 186 -21.44 5.81 -0.55
N ALA A 187 -22.09 4.75 -1.00
CA ALA A 187 -22.29 3.54 -0.21
C ALA A 187 -21.12 2.53 -0.23
N PHE A 188 -20.23 2.58 -1.23
CA PHE A 188 -19.15 1.59 -1.39
C PHE A 188 -18.00 2.20 -2.21
N ASP A 189 -16.79 2.13 -1.70
CA ASP A 189 -15.56 2.66 -2.33
C ASP A 189 -15.77 4.06 -2.91
N PRO A 190 -16.06 5.03 -2.04
CA PRO A 190 -16.38 6.38 -2.45
C PRO A 190 -15.15 7.11 -2.99
N ALA A 191 -15.35 7.95 -4.01
CA ALA A 191 -14.42 9.00 -4.39
C ALA A 191 -15.19 10.32 -4.55
N VAL A 192 -14.63 11.42 -4.07
CA VAL A 192 -15.27 12.74 -4.14
C VAL A 192 -14.33 13.78 -4.71
N PHE A 193 -14.83 14.48 -5.72
CA PHE A 193 -14.09 15.47 -6.47
C PHE A 193 -14.77 16.85 -6.37
N VAL A 194 -14.00 17.87 -6.04
CA VAL A 194 -14.41 19.27 -6.10
C VAL A 194 -13.84 19.90 -7.35
N ASP A 195 -14.72 20.32 -8.25
CA ASP A 195 -14.33 20.91 -9.53
C ASP A 195 -13.98 22.40 -9.40
N ASP A 196 -13.31 22.95 -10.41
CA ASP A 196 -12.86 24.34 -10.45
C ASP A 196 -14.00 25.36 -10.35
N ASP A 197 -15.22 24.96 -10.75
CA ASP A 197 -16.44 25.79 -10.63
C ASP A 197 -17.14 25.64 -9.26
N GLY A 198 -16.53 24.88 -8.34
CA GLY A 198 -17.03 24.63 -6.99
C GLY A 198 -18.15 23.58 -6.92
N LYS A 199 -18.49 22.91 -8.02
CA LYS A 199 -19.38 21.77 -7.97
C LYS A 199 -18.67 20.56 -7.40
N ILE A 200 -19.43 19.66 -6.79
CA ILE A 200 -18.92 18.49 -6.10
C ILE A 200 -19.54 17.25 -6.74
N TYR A 201 -18.70 16.29 -7.06
CA TYR A 201 -19.11 15.04 -7.68
C TYR A 201 -18.68 13.86 -6.83
N GLY A 202 -19.58 12.90 -6.63
CA GLY A 202 -19.31 11.65 -5.93
C GLY A 202 -19.40 10.47 -6.88
N TYR A 203 -18.53 9.50 -6.67
CA TYR A 203 -18.42 8.25 -7.42
C TYR A 203 -18.36 7.09 -6.44
N TRP A 204 -19.05 5.98 -6.74
CA TRP A 204 -19.07 4.81 -5.85
C TRP A 204 -19.59 3.57 -6.58
N GLY A 205 -19.44 2.41 -5.96
CA GLY A 205 -20.12 1.20 -6.40
C GLY A 205 -19.32 -0.08 -6.29
N PHE A 206 -20.05 -1.19 -6.33
CA PHE A 206 -19.51 -2.55 -6.40
C PHE A 206 -20.20 -3.29 -7.56
N GLU A 207 -19.42 -3.83 -8.49
CA GLU A 207 -19.85 -4.47 -9.74
C GLU A 207 -20.74 -3.60 -10.64
N ARG A 208 -21.18 -2.47 -10.16
CA ARG A 208 -21.97 -1.44 -10.84
C ARG A 208 -21.52 -0.06 -10.38
N SER A 209 -21.22 0.82 -11.31
CA SER A 209 -20.71 2.15 -11.01
C SER A 209 -21.84 3.19 -10.92
N TYR A 210 -21.70 4.12 -10.01
CA TYR A 210 -22.60 5.23 -9.78
C TYR A 210 -21.84 6.54 -9.71
N ALA A 211 -22.49 7.62 -10.14
CA ALA A 211 -21.99 8.98 -9.92
C ALA A 211 -23.14 9.97 -9.72
N ALA A 212 -22.88 11.07 -9.03
CA ALA A 212 -23.83 12.15 -8.87
C ALA A 212 -23.13 13.50 -8.60
N GLU A 213 -23.80 14.60 -8.96
CA GLU A 213 -23.49 15.90 -8.40
C GLU A 213 -24.03 15.95 -6.96
N LEU A 214 -23.14 16.24 -5.99
CA LEU A 214 -23.46 16.28 -4.58
C LEU A 214 -23.88 17.68 -4.15
N ASP A 215 -24.72 17.75 -3.10
CA ASP A 215 -25.09 18.99 -2.44
C ASP A 215 -23.89 19.52 -1.62
N PRO A 216 -23.33 20.69 -1.93
CA PRO A 216 -22.23 21.27 -1.19
C PRO A 216 -22.55 21.53 0.29
N ALA A 217 -23.83 21.64 0.64
CA ALA A 217 -24.23 21.85 2.04
C ALA A 217 -24.07 20.59 2.91
N THR A 218 -24.09 19.42 2.30
CA THR A 218 -23.99 18.12 3.00
C THR A 218 -22.72 17.36 2.68
N MET A 219 -22.14 17.55 1.51
CA MET A 219 -21.02 16.74 0.97
C MET A 219 -21.35 15.25 0.84
N ALA A 220 -22.61 14.88 1.02
CA ALA A 220 -23.05 13.50 1.22
C ALA A 220 -24.25 13.09 0.36
N THR A 221 -25.16 14.03 0.05
CA THR A 221 -26.42 13.75 -0.61
C THR A 221 -26.43 14.30 -2.03
N VAL A 222 -27.30 13.72 -2.88
CA VAL A 222 -27.48 14.22 -4.25
C VAL A 222 -28.01 15.65 -4.23
N LYS A 223 -27.44 16.51 -5.02
CA LYS A 223 -27.87 17.90 -5.17
C LYS A 223 -29.32 17.98 -5.63
N PRO A 224 -30.16 18.80 -4.98
CA PRO A 224 -31.57 18.99 -5.38
C PRO A 224 -31.70 19.36 -6.87
N GLY A 225 -32.56 18.63 -7.59
CA GLY A 225 -32.78 18.86 -9.02
C GLY A 225 -31.85 18.08 -9.95
N THR A 226 -30.86 17.38 -9.42
CA THR A 226 -30.03 16.42 -10.15
C THR A 226 -30.41 14.98 -9.81
N LYS A 227 -29.75 14.00 -10.42
CA LYS A 227 -30.02 12.58 -10.18
C LYS A 227 -28.73 11.78 -10.23
N ILE A 228 -28.78 10.57 -9.66
CA ILE A 228 -27.73 9.59 -9.79
C ILE A 228 -27.62 9.11 -11.24
N VAL A 229 -26.41 9.06 -11.76
CA VAL A 229 -26.04 8.38 -12.99
C VAL A 229 -25.67 6.94 -12.62
N GLU A 230 -26.47 6.00 -13.07
CA GLU A 230 -26.25 4.57 -12.89
C GLU A 230 -25.45 4.03 -14.08
N ASP A 231 -24.62 3.01 -13.85
CA ASP A 231 -23.72 2.44 -14.86
C ASP A 231 -22.90 3.55 -15.57
N MET A 232 -22.32 4.44 -14.76
CA MET A 232 -21.52 5.57 -15.24
C MET A 232 -20.43 5.10 -16.21
N VAL A 233 -19.78 3.99 -15.90
CA VAL A 233 -19.04 3.12 -16.81
C VAL A 233 -19.60 1.70 -16.72
N PRO A 234 -19.62 0.92 -17.83
CA PRO A 234 -20.16 -0.44 -17.82
C PRO A 234 -19.54 -1.36 -16.80
N GLY A 235 -20.36 -2.04 -16.00
CA GLY A 235 -19.94 -2.99 -14.97
C GLY A 235 -19.40 -4.32 -15.53
N ARG A 236 -18.89 -5.19 -14.63
CA ARG A 236 -18.22 -6.45 -15.01
C ARG A 236 -19.07 -7.38 -15.87
N TYR A 237 -20.39 -7.39 -15.67
CA TYR A 237 -21.31 -8.28 -16.39
C TYR A 237 -21.89 -7.67 -17.68
N MET A 238 -21.57 -6.39 -17.96
CA MET A 238 -22.02 -5.70 -19.17
C MET A 238 -21.00 -5.90 -20.30
N ASP A 239 -21.46 -5.69 -21.54
CA ASP A 239 -20.59 -5.71 -22.71
C ASP A 239 -19.59 -4.53 -22.70
N GLY A 240 -18.49 -4.69 -23.44
CA GLY A 240 -17.48 -3.67 -23.60
C GLY A 240 -16.23 -3.89 -22.73
N GLU A 241 -15.31 -2.93 -22.81
CA GLU A 241 -13.96 -3.04 -22.25
C GLU A 241 -13.84 -2.57 -20.79
N PHE A 242 -14.78 -1.77 -20.31
CA PHE A 242 -14.70 -1.12 -19.00
C PHE A 242 -14.66 -2.11 -17.85
N LYS A 243 -15.63 -3.04 -17.79
CA LYS A 243 -15.66 -4.11 -16.78
C LYS A 243 -15.44 -3.61 -15.35
N PHE A 244 -16.11 -2.50 -14.99
CA PHE A 244 -16.01 -1.93 -13.65
C PHE A 244 -16.32 -2.99 -12.59
N PHE A 245 -15.47 -3.05 -11.58
CA PHE A 245 -15.65 -3.91 -10.42
C PHE A 245 -15.89 -3.11 -9.14
N GLU A 246 -14.93 -2.26 -8.74
CA GLU A 246 -14.96 -1.43 -7.53
C GLU A 246 -13.91 -0.32 -7.58
N ALA A 247 -13.57 0.29 -6.45
CA ALA A 247 -12.36 1.10 -6.27
C ALA A 247 -12.37 2.42 -7.05
N SER A 248 -13.37 3.25 -6.79
CA SER A 248 -13.47 4.56 -7.45
C SER A 248 -12.36 5.51 -7.02
N SER A 249 -11.67 6.12 -7.99
CA SER A 249 -10.72 7.23 -7.81
C SER A 249 -10.86 8.19 -8.98
N ILE A 250 -10.77 9.49 -8.75
CA ILE A 250 -11.03 10.52 -9.75
C ILE A 250 -9.97 11.62 -9.72
N ARG A 251 -9.52 12.03 -10.89
CA ARG A 251 -8.61 13.18 -11.08
C ARG A 251 -9.08 14.06 -12.21
N LYS A 252 -8.78 15.35 -12.13
CA LYS A 252 -8.84 16.27 -13.25
C LYS A 252 -7.41 16.64 -13.64
N ILE A 253 -7.06 16.40 -14.89
CA ILE A 253 -5.75 16.76 -15.44
C ILE A 253 -5.99 17.64 -16.67
N GLN A 254 -5.60 18.90 -16.58
CA GLN A 254 -5.96 19.95 -17.53
C GLN A 254 -7.50 20.06 -17.64
N ASP A 255 -8.07 19.78 -18.80
CA ASP A 255 -9.51 19.80 -19.05
C ASP A 255 -10.17 18.42 -19.13
N LYS A 256 -9.44 17.36 -18.72
CA LYS A 256 -9.94 15.97 -18.76
C LYS A 256 -10.18 15.43 -17.36
N TYR A 257 -11.30 14.73 -17.21
CA TYR A 257 -11.60 13.93 -16.04
C TYR A 257 -11.11 12.52 -16.27
N ILE A 258 -10.42 11.95 -15.29
CA ILE A 258 -9.81 10.61 -15.36
C ILE A 258 -10.34 9.82 -14.18
N PHE A 259 -11.08 8.78 -14.48
CA PHE A 259 -11.67 7.85 -13.52
C PHE A 259 -10.82 6.58 -13.48
N ILE A 260 -10.18 6.32 -12.36
CA ILE A 260 -9.40 5.10 -12.07
C ILE A 260 -10.29 4.15 -11.29
N TYR A 261 -10.21 2.85 -11.59
CA TYR A 261 -11.06 1.87 -10.94
C TYR A 261 -10.47 0.46 -11.03
N SER A 262 -10.89 -0.43 -10.12
CA SER A 262 -10.62 -1.87 -10.23
C SER A 262 -11.44 -2.46 -11.37
N ARG A 263 -10.75 -3.11 -12.30
CA ARG A 263 -11.33 -3.71 -13.50
C ARG A 263 -11.29 -5.22 -13.41
N PHE A 264 -12.41 -5.86 -13.68
CA PHE A 264 -12.45 -7.32 -13.80
C PHE A 264 -11.93 -7.75 -15.18
N THR A 265 -10.81 -8.49 -15.21
CA THR A 265 -10.27 -9.12 -16.42
C THR A 265 -10.97 -10.46 -16.66
N LEU A 266 -11.26 -10.76 -17.93
CA LEU A 266 -11.92 -12.02 -18.31
C LEU A 266 -10.92 -13.17 -18.40
N GLU A 267 -11.42 -14.39 -18.35
CA GLU A 267 -10.61 -15.61 -18.55
C GLU A 267 -9.88 -15.57 -19.89
N GLY A 268 -8.57 -15.79 -19.85
CA GLY A 268 -7.68 -15.73 -21.01
C GLY A 268 -7.30 -14.32 -21.49
N GLU A 269 -7.85 -13.29 -20.88
CA GLU A 269 -7.39 -11.92 -21.14
C GLU A 269 -5.95 -11.77 -20.62
N PHE A 270 -5.08 -11.18 -21.43
CA PHE A 270 -3.62 -11.16 -21.22
C PHE A 270 -2.96 -12.55 -21.13
N GLY A 271 -3.64 -13.62 -21.49
CA GLY A 271 -3.19 -15.00 -21.35
C GLY A 271 -3.20 -15.53 -19.91
N LEU A 272 -3.88 -14.85 -19.01
CA LEU A 272 -3.99 -15.17 -17.58
C LEU A 272 -5.43 -15.56 -17.21
N PRO A 273 -5.64 -16.23 -16.06
CA PRO A 273 -6.98 -16.43 -15.50
C PRO A 273 -7.71 -15.09 -15.23
N SER A 274 -9.03 -15.16 -15.13
CA SER A 274 -9.84 -14.00 -14.76
C SER A 274 -9.44 -13.45 -13.37
N SER A 275 -9.48 -12.13 -13.19
CA SER A 275 -9.07 -11.48 -11.95
C SER A 275 -9.67 -10.08 -11.83
N ASN A 276 -9.84 -9.60 -10.60
CA ASN A 276 -10.11 -8.19 -10.28
C ASN A 276 -8.86 -7.44 -9.77
N TYR A 277 -7.67 -8.00 -9.99
CA TYR A 277 -6.41 -7.45 -9.49
C TYR A 277 -5.75 -6.47 -10.48
N THR A 278 -6.56 -5.71 -11.20
CA THR A 278 -6.12 -4.78 -12.25
C THR A 278 -6.76 -3.42 -12.05
N LEU A 279 -5.96 -2.33 -11.97
CA LEU A 279 -6.48 -0.97 -12.10
C LEU A 279 -6.51 -0.56 -13.56
N ALA A 280 -7.65 -0.02 -13.99
CA ALA A 280 -7.84 0.56 -15.29
C ALA A 280 -8.26 2.03 -15.17
N TYR A 281 -8.29 2.74 -16.31
CA TYR A 281 -8.80 4.10 -16.34
C TYR A 281 -9.78 4.31 -17.47
N ALA A 282 -10.67 5.26 -17.24
CA ALA A 282 -11.52 5.88 -18.23
C ALA A 282 -11.34 7.40 -18.19
N TYR A 283 -11.59 8.09 -19.30
CA TYR A 283 -11.47 9.53 -19.35
C TYR A 283 -12.61 10.16 -20.13
N GLY A 284 -12.90 11.43 -19.83
CA GLY A 284 -13.99 12.18 -20.49
C GLY A 284 -13.82 13.69 -20.35
N ASP A 285 -14.68 14.42 -21.08
CA ASP A 285 -14.72 15.87 -21.06
C ASP A 285 -15.63 16.43 -19.95
N ASN A 286 -16.41 15.55 -19.30
CA ASN A 286 -17.33 15.92 -18.22
C ASN A 286 -17.20 14.95 -17.04
N PRO A 287 -17.39 15.42 -15.81
CA PRO A 287 -17.23 14.58 -14.60
C PRO A 287 -18.25 13.44 -14.49
N LEU A 288 -19.40 13.55 -15.16
CA LEU A 288 -20.43 12.50 -15.20
C LEU A 288 -20.46 11.73 -16.53
N GLY A 289 -19.41 11.89 -17.36
CA GLY A 289 -19.30 11.25 -18.66
C GLY A 289 -19.94 12.03 -19.82
N PRO A 290 -19.98 11.47 -21.03
CA PRO A 290 -19.63 10.09 -21.36
C PRO A 290 -18.13 9.83 -21.22
N TRP A 291 -17.78 8.54 -20.99
CA TRP A 291 -16.42 8.08 -20.75
C TRP A 291 -15.87 7.26 -21.92
N THR A 292 -14.57 7.38 -22.13
CA THR A 292 -13.81 6.55 -23.05
C THR A 292 -12.89 5.63 -22.22
N TYR A 293 -12.89 4.33 -22.51
CA TYR A 293 -11.96 3.39 -21.88
C TYR A 293 -10.53 3.71 -22.34
N GLY A 294 -9.62 3.81 -21.39
CA GLY A 294 -8.24 4.22 -21.66
C GLY A 294 -7.21 3.09 -21.61
N GLY A 295 -7.47 2.05 -20.84
CA GLY A 295 -6.55 0.91 -20.68
C GLY A 295 -6.22 0.57 -19.24
N THR A 296 -5.22 -0.30 -19.06
CA THR A 296 -4.70 -0.72 -17.76
C THR A 296 -3.68 0.29 -17.23
N VAL A 297 -3.75 0.60 -15.95
CA VAL A 297 -2.77 1.45 -15.25
C VAL A 297 -1.74 0.61 -14.53
N ILE A 298 -2.17 -0.47 -13.87
CA ILE A 298 -1.31 -1.46 -13.23
C ILE A 298 -2.02 -2.82 -13.16
N ASP A 299 -1.27 -3.89 -13.31
CA ASP A 299 -1.75 -5.25 -13.04
C ASP A 299 -1.01 -5.81 -11.83
N GLY A 300 -1.72 -5.96 -10.71
CA GLY A 300 -1.17 -6.46 -9.45
C GLY A 300 -0.68 -7.90 -9.50
N ARG A 301 -1.05 -8.65 -10.54
CA ARG A 301 -0.53 -10.01 -10.78
C ARG A 301 0.95 -10.01 -11.21
N GLY A 302 1.49 -8.85 -11.63
CA GLY A 302 2.84 -8.75 -12.18
C GLY A 302 2.97 -9.54 -13.48
N ARG A 303 2.37 -9.04 -14.57
CA ARG A 303 2.38 -9.75 -15.87
C ARG A 303 3.78 -9.90 -16.42
N GLU A 304 4.17 -11.14 -16.70
CA GLU A 304 5.46 -11.53 -17.25
C GLU A 304 5.30 -12.65 -18.30
N ILE A 305 6.40 -13.12 -18.83
CA ILE A 305 6.44 -14.29 -19.71
C ILE A 305 7.42 -15.34 -19.15
N ASN A 306 7.08 -16.61 -19.27
CA ASN A 306 7.96 -17.70 -18.89
C ASN A 306 9.03 -17.99 -19.98
N GLU A 307 9.89 -18.98 -19.75
CA GLU A 307 10.97 -19.37 -20.67
C GLU A 307 10.48 -19.70 -22.09
N LYS A 308 9.24 -20.16 -22.23
CA LYS A 308 8.62 -20.51 -23.52
C LYS A 308 7.93 -19.34 -24.21
N GLY A 309 7.90 -18.15 -23.57
CA GLY A 309 7.16 -16.98 -24.05
C GLY A 309 5.68 -17.00 -23.72
N GLU A 310 5.23 -17.88 -22.83
CA GLU A 310 3.85 -17.97 -22.38
C GLU A 310 3.61 -16.97 -21.23
N PRO A 311 2.43 -16.31 -21.18
CA PRO A 311 2.09 -15.41 -20.08
C PRO A 311 2.13 -16.10 -18.72
N ILE A 312 2.65 -15.39 -17.72
CA ILE A 312 2.75 -15.84 -16.34
C ILE A 312 2.54 -14.65 -15.40
N ALA A 313 2.02 -14.91 -14.21
CA ALA A 313 2.02 -13.96 -13.12
C ALA A 313 3.32 -14.09 -12.32
N SER A 314 4.02 -12.99 -12.08
CA SER A 314 5.20 -12.96 -11.21
C SER A 314 4.87 -12.83 -9.73
N ALA A 315 3.65 -12.37 -9.42
CA ALA A 315 3.06 -12.28 -8.09
C ALA A 315 1.88 -13.26 -7.97
N THR A 316 0.90 -12.94 -7.13
CA THR A 316 -0.33 -13.74 -7.01
C THR A 316 -1.21 -13.56 -8.24
N ILE A 317 -1.97 -14.59 -8.60
CA ILE A 317 -2.89 -14.52 -9.73
C ILE A 317 -4.26 -13.95 -9.36
N ASP A 318 -4.55 -13.89 -8.08
CA ASP A 318 -5.83 -13.44 -7.54
C ASP A 318 -5.61 -12.47 -6.38
N GLY A 319 -6.64 -11.68 -6.09
CA GLY A 319 -6.62 -10.64 -5.10
C GLY A 319 -7.49 -9.48 -5.56
N ASN A 320 -7.69 -8.50 -4.69
CA ASN A 320 -8.30 -7.24 -5.06
C ASN A 320 -7.24 -6.15 -5.21
N THR A 321 -7.60 -5.03 -5.85
CA THR A 321 -6.76 -3.85 -5.92
C THR A 321 -7.59 -2.58 -5.89
N HIS A 322 -7.11 -1.61 -5.18
CA HIS A 322 -7.64 -0.26 -5.12
C HIS A 322 -6.46 0.73 -5.02
N GLY A 323 -6.64 1.92 -5.55
CA GLY A 323 -5.64 2.98 -5.50
C GLY A 323 -5.93 4.07 -6.52
N GLY A 324 -5.04 5.03 -6.59
CA GLY A 324 -5.19 6.20 -7.46
C GLY A 324 -3.87 6.61 -8.11
N ILE A 325 -3.91 7.68 -8.88
CA ILE A 325 -2.70 8.28 -9.45
C ILE A 325 -2.43 9.64 -8.83
N CYS A 326 -1.16 9.98 -8.68
CA CYS A 326 -0.73 11.27 -8.16
C CYS A 326 0.53 11.76 -8.86
N GLN A 327 0.60 13.08 -9.12
CA GLN A 327 1.83 13.71 -9.56
C GLN A 327 2.57 14.31 -8.37
N ILE A 328 3.82 13.89 -8.18
CA ILE A 328 4.69 14.39 -7.12
C ILE A 328 5.96 14.91 -7.78
N ASN A 329 6.25 16.21 -7.62
CA ASN A 329 7.41 16.88 -8.21
C ASN A 329 7.59 16.61 -9.72
N GLY A 330 6.48 16.59 -10.46
CA GLY A 330 6.48 16.40 -11.91
C GLY A 330 6.47 14.93 -12.38
N GLN A 331 6.77 13.99 -11.52
CA GLN A 331 6.65 12.56 -11.82
C GLN A 331 5.28 12.04 -11.44
N TRP A 332 4.62 11.28 -12.33
CA TRP A 332 3.38 10.59 -12.08
C TRP A 332 3.63 9.20 -11.51
N TYR A 333 2.81 8.82 -10.55
CA TYR A 333 2.82 7.50 -9.93
C TYR A 333 1.41 6.93 -9.88
N VAL A 334 1.29 5.59 -10.02
CA VAL A 334 0.12 4.84 -9.60
C VAL A 334 0.40 4.22 -8.23
N PHE A 335 -0.53 4.41 -7.30
CA PHE A 335 -0.55 3.79 -5.99
C PHE A 335 -1.51 2.62 -6.04
N TYR A 336 -1.12 1.49 -5.48
CA TYR A 336 -1.89 0.25 -5.47
C TYR A 336 -1.46 -0.60 -4.28
N HIS A 337 -1.88 -1.84 -4.17
CA HIS A 337 -1.41 -2.73 -3.12
C HIS A 337 -1.11 -4.13 -3.64
N ARG A 338 -0.42 -4.94 -2.83
CA ARG A 338 -0.17 -6.36 -3.07
C ARG A 338 -0.62 -7.20 -1.90
N GLN A 339 -0.91 -8.47 -2.14
CA GLN A 339 -1.18 -9.46 -1.11
C GLN A 339 0.12 -9.95 -0.46
N THR A 340 0.07 -10.29 0.83
CA THR A 340 1.09 -11.05 1.54
C THR A 340 0.45 -12.22 2.28
N GLY A 341 1.27 -13.21 2.72
CA GLY A 341 0.76 -14.39 3.40
C GLY A 341 -0.02 -15.33 2.48
N THR A 342 -0.90 -16.08 3.06
CA THR A 342 -1.74 -17.09 2.39
C THR A 342 -3.23 -16.71 2.35
N ASP A 343 -3.56 -15.51 2.75
CA ASP A 343 -4.90 -14.92 2.67
C ASP A 343 -4.85 -13.48 2.12
N GLU A 344 -5.99 -12.80 2.11
CA GLU A 344 -6.12 -11.45 1.55
C GLU A 344 -6.19 -10.36 2.64
N TYR A 345 -5.73 -10.63 3.87
CA TYR A 345 -5.98 -9.75 5.02
C TYR A 345 -4.74 -8.99 5.50
N ALA A 346 -3.64 -9.08 4.78
CA ALA A 346 -2.40 -8.38 5.09
C ALA A 346 -1.80 -7.77 3.82
N ARG A 347 -2.46 -6.73 3.31
CA ARG A 347 -2.13 -6.09 2.03
C ARG A 347 -1.17 -4.92 2.23
N GLN A 348 -0.08 -4.90 1.49
CA GLN A 348 0.97 -3.88 1.58
C GLN A 348 0.84 -2.83 0.49
N ALA A 349 1.09 -1.57 0.86
CA ALA A 349 1.06 -0.41 -0.04
C ALA A 349 2.18 -0.46 -1.08
N MET A 350 1.85 -0.35 -2.35
CA MET A 350 2.76 -0.41 -3.50
C MET A 350 2.65 0.85 -4.36
N VAL A 351 3.71 1.18 -5.07
CA VAL A 351 3.75 2.30 -6.01
C VAL A 351 4.54 1.94 -7.27
N ALA A 352 4.16 2.51 -8.40
CA ALA A 352 4.95 2.42 -9.63
C ALA A 352 4.96 3.76 -10.37
N PRO A 353 6.08 4.14 -11.00
CA PRO A 353 6.13 5.31 -11.86
C PRO A 353 5.35 5.06 -13.15
N ILE A 354 4.64 6.08 -13.60
CA ILE A 354 3.88 6.07 -14.86
C ILE A 354 4.10 7.37 -15.62
N THR A 355 3.71 7.39 -16.90
CA THR A 355 3.62 8.61 -17.69
C THR A 355 2.16 8.93 -17.97
N VAL A 356 1.81 10.21 -17.93
CA VAL A 356 0.47 10.71 -18.27
C VAL A 356 0.60 11.79 -19.32
N LYS A 357 -0.07 11.61 -20.45
CA LYS A 357 -0.14 12.58 -21.55
C LYS A 357 -1.58 12.94 -21.80
N VAL A 358 -1.89 14.22 -21.81
CA VAL A 358 -3.22 14.75 -22.10
C VAL A 358 -3.15 15.59 -23.37
N THR A 359 -4.00 15.28 -24.33
CA THR A 359 -4.30 16.16 -25.46
C THR A 359 -5.55 16.95 -25.09
N PRO A 360 -5.44 18.26 -24.83
CA PRO A 360 -6.59 19.05 -24.39
C PRO A 360 -7.59 19.32 -25.50
N GLY A 361 -8.74 19.86 -25.14
CA GLY A 361 -9.84 20.23 -26.02
C GLY A 361 -10.87 19.12 -26.25
N PRO A 362 -12.03 19.46 -26.82
CA PRO A 362 -13.11 18.50 -27.06
C PRO A 362 -12.64 17.33 -27.92
N GLY A 363 -12.87 16.10 -27.44
CA GLY A 363 -12.41 14.88 -28.10
C GLY A 363 -10.91 14.62 -28.00
N GLY A 364 -10.17 15.39 -27.21
CA GLY A 364 -8.77 15.13 -26.88
C GLY A 364 -8.61 13.82 -26.10
N LYS A 365 -7.39 13.26 -26.11
CA LYS A 365 -7.09 11.93 -25.55
C LYS A 365 -6.28 12.04 -24.26
N VAL A 366 -6.46 11.03 -23.42
CA VAL A 366 -5.58 10.76 -22.28
C VAL A 366 -4.87 9.44 -22.52
N GLU A 367 -3.54 9.44 -22.39
CA GLU A 367 -2.70 8.26 -22.51
C GLU A 367 -1.92 8.10 -21.20
N ILE A 368 -2.18 7.03 -20.46
CA ILE A 368 -1.47 6.64 -19.24
C ILE A 368 -0.70 5.38 -19.55
N SER A 369 0.63 5.38 -19.30
CA SER A 369 1.40 4.14 -19.43
C SER A 369 1.02 3.17 -18.32
N GLU A 370 1.07 1.88 -18.60
CA GLU A 370 0.99 0.88 -17.55
C GLU A 370 2.24 0.96 -16.66
N GLY A 371 2.06 0.91 -15.34
CA GLY A 371 3.13 0.79 -14.36
C GLY A 371 3.70 -0.62 -14.33
N GLU A 372 4.99 -0.75 -14.04
CA GLU A 372 5.64 -2.04 -13.84
C GLU A 372 5.56 -2.45 -12.37
N TYR A 373 5.18 -3.70 -12.11
CA TYR A 373 5.29 -4.30 -10.78
C TYR A 373 6.78 -4.47 -10.43
N ASN A 374 7.29 -3.68 -9.45
CA ASN A 374 8.72 -3.51 -9.21
C ASN A 374 9.08 -3.51 -7.72
N SER A 375 10.37 -3.63 -7.42
CA SER A 375 10.92 -3.57 -6.05
C SER A 375 11.49 -2.19 -5.69
N GLU A 376 11.67 -1.29 -6.66
CA GLU A 376 12.35 -0.01 -6.43
C GLU A 376 11.45 1.10 -5.89
N GLY A 377 10.13 1.04 -6.15
CA GLY A 377 9.19 2.03 -5.68
C GLY A 377 9.54 3.45 -6.13
N PHE A 378 9.81 4.33 -5.16
CA PHE A 378 10.24 5.70 -5.41
C PHE A 378 11.73 5.85 -5.77
N SER A 379 12.52 4.79 -5.64
CA SER A 379 13.96 4.80 -5.98
C SER A 379 14.15 4.61 -7.49
N LEU A 380 13.76 5.61 -8.30
CA LEU A 380 13.70 5.52 -9.77
C LEU A 380 15.02 5.15 -10.45
N ASN A 381 16.14 5.37 -9.76
CA ASN A 381 17.49 4.99 -10.24
C ASN A 381 17.88 3.56 -9.84
N GLY A 382 16.97 2.80 -9.23
CA GLY A 382 17.24 1.49 -8.66
C GLY A 382 17.63 1.54 -7.19
N LEU A 383 17.49 0.40 -6.50
CA LEU A 383 17.93 0.20 -5.11
C LEU A 383 19.46 0.22 -5.05
N ASP A 384 20.02 0.74 -3.94
CA ASP A 384 21.47 0.63 -3.69
C ASP A 384 21.79 -0.83 -3.32
N PRO A 385 22.57 -1.55 -4.14
CA PRO A 385 22.91 -2.94 -3.83
C PRO A 385 23.79 -3.09 -2.59
N MET A 386 24.51 -2.02 -2.17
CA MET A 386 25.39 -2.05 -1.00
C MET A 386 24.61 -1.96 0.31
N GLU A 387 23.34 -1.56 0.27
CA GLU A 387 22.45 -1.60 1.43
C GLU A 387 21.86 -3.00 1.64
N ARG A 388 21.46 -3.27 2.87
CA ARG A 388 20.76 -4.52 3.22
C ARG A 388 19.28 -4.37 2.92
N HIS A 389 18.77 -5.27 2.08
CA HIS A 389 17.36 -5.28 1.67
C HIS A 389 16.65 -6.54 2.18
N SER A 390 15.43 -6.37 2.68
CA SER A 390 14.57 -7.51 3.00
C SER A 390 14.27 -8.34 1.75
N ALA A 391 14.22 -9.65 1.89
CA ALA A 391 13.69 -10.54 0.85
C ALA A 391 12.25 -10.17 0.46
N GLY A 392 11.50 -9.58 1.39
CA GLY A 392 10.13 -9.10 1.18
C GLY A 392 9.98 -7.98 0.16
N LEU A 393 11.05 -7.35 -0.35
CA LEU A 393 10.99 -6.43 -1.49
C LEU A 393 10.85 -7.16 -2.85
N ALA A 394 10.80 -8.50 -2.87
CA ALA A 394 10.63 -9.25 -4.10
C ALA A 394 9.38 -8.79 -4.86
N CYS A 395 9.52 -8.60 -6.17
CA CYS A 395 8.44 -8.35 -7.12
C CYS A 395 8.18 -9.52 -8.07
N TRP A 396 8.94 -10.58 -7.94
CA TRP A 396 8.72 -11.88 -8.57
C TRP A 396 8.91 -12.95 -7.51
N TYR A 397 7.88 -13.73 -7.22
CA TYR A 397 7.93 -14.79 -6.21
C TYR A 397 7.05 -15.99 -6.57
N THR A 398 6.90 -16.28 -7.87
CA THR A 398 6.18 -17.46 -8.39
C THR A 398 7.13 -18.36 -9.19
N GLY A 399 6.67 -19.53 -9.58
CA GLY A 399 7.42 -20.45 -10.42
C GLY A 399 7.29 -20.14 -11.92
N PRO A 400 7.80 -21.03 -12.81
CA PRO A 400 7.70 -20.90 -14.26
C PRO A 400 6.30 -21.21 -14.80
N THR A 401 5.38 -21.63 -13.96
CA THR A 401 3.97 -21.87 -14.25
C THR A 401 3.11 -20.97 -13.39
N LEU A 402 1.87 -20.74 -13.81
CA LEU A 402 0.91 -19.97 -13.01
C LEU A 402 0.76 -20.59 -11.63
N ALA A 403 0.72 -19.76 -10.61
CA ALA A 403 0.36 -20.18 -9.28
C ALA A 403 -1.08 -20.71 -9.26
N VAL A 404 -1.35 -21.65 -8.38
CA VAL A 404 -2.72 -22.11 -8.11
C VAL A 404 -3.22 -21.37 -6.87
N HIS A 405 -4.33 -20.70 -7.02
CA HIS A 405 -5.06 -20.08 -5.91
C HIS A 405 -6.35 -20.86 -5.69
N ASP A 406 -6.52 -21.44 -4.52
CA ASP A 406 -7.71 -22.22 -4.15
C ASP A 406 -8.56 -21.40 -3.17
N TRP A 407 -9.30 -20.45 -3.73
CA TRP A 407 -10.26 -19.67 -2.93
C TRP A 407 -11.42 -20.57 -2.44
N PRO A 408 -11.84 -20.55 -1.16
CA PRO A 408 -11.44 -19.60 -0.11
C PRO A 408 -10.23 -20.06 0.73
N ASN A 409 -9.51 -21.11 0.36
CA ASN A 409 -8.42 -21.67 1.15
C ASN A 409 -7.11 -20.90 1.02
N ASN A 410 -7.02 -19.98 0.06
CA ASN A 410 -5.90 -19.06 -0.18
C ASN A 410 -4.52 -19.76 -0.20
N ILE A 411 -4.44 -20.91 -0.87
CA ILE A 411 -3.20 -21.69 -0.96
C ILE A 411 -2.47 -21.33 -2.24
N PHE A 412 -1.21 -20.91 -2.12
CA PHE A 412 -0.34 -20.66 -3.25
C PHE A 412 0.54 -21.87 -3.52
N SER A 413 0.71 -22.23 -4.78
CA SER A 413 1.54 -23.36 -5.20
C SER A 413 3.03 -23.02 -5.32
N GLY A 414 3.43 -21.79 -5.10
CA GLY A 414 4.81 -21.30 -5.25
C GLY A 414 5.29 -20.51 -4.05
N SER A 415 6.39 -19.81 -4.23
CA SER A 415 6.91 -18.88 -3.25
C SER A 415 5.93 -17.73 -3.01
N TYR A 416 5.94 -17.19 -1.81
CA TYR A 416 5.18 -15.98 -1.44
C TYR A 416 5.91 -15.18 -0.36
N VAL A 417 5.55 -13.92 -0.22
CA VAL A 417 6.02 -13.05 0.87
C VAL A 417 5.18 -13.34 2.11
N ALA A 418 5.81 -13.77 3.21
CA ALA A 418 5.10 -14.07 4.45
C ALA A 418 4.46 -12.83 5.07
N SER A 419 3.27 -13.01 5.62
CA SER A 419 2.54 -11.94 6.31
C SER A 419 3.23 -11.51 7.60
N ALA A 420 3.23 -10.22 7.85
CA ALA A 420 3.69 -9.66 9.12
C ALA A 420 2.83 -10.07 10.31
N TYR A 421 1.56 -10.33 10.11
CA TYR A 421 0.62 -10.66 11.19
C TYR A 421 0.56 -12.15 11.54
N GLY A 422 1.42 -12.99 10.92
CA GLY A 422 1.51 -14.39 11.30
C GLY A 422 0.29 -15.23 10.92
N THR A 423 -0.29 -14.97 9.75
CA THR A 423 -1.28 -15.88 9.15
C THR A 423 -0.62 -17.16 8.62
N ASP A 424 0.70 -17.13 8.45
CA ASP A 424 1.51 -18.26 8.02
C ASP A 424 1.97 -19.09 9.22
N SER A 425 1.81 -20.40 9.14
CA SER A 425 2.10 -21.33 10.25
C SER A 425 3.52 -21.27 10.81
N LYS A 426 4.48 -20.76 10.06
CA LYS A 426 5.86 -20.55 10.50
C LYS A 426 6.12 -19.22 11.21
N PHE A 427 5.25 -18.23 10.98
CA PHE A 427 5.44 -16.84 11.39
C PHE A 427 4.26 -16.28 12.19
N ASP A 428 3.42 -17.12 12.75
CA ASP A 428 2.21 -16.79 13.53
C ASP A 428 2.51 -16.20 14.92
N LYS A 429 3.55 -15.40 15.03
CA LYS A 429 3.95 -14.71 16.26
C LYS A 429 3.61 -13.22 16.15
N PRO A 430 3.38 -12.57 17.31
CA PRO A 430 3.30 -11.12 17.35
C PRO A 430 4.52 -10.50 16.65
N TYR A 431 4.23 -9.51 15.84
CA TYR A 431 5.22 -8.87 15.00
C TYR A 431 6.30 -8.16 15.83
N ASP A 432 7.55 -8.50 15.59
CA ASP A 432 8.70 -7.71 16.05
C ASP A 432 9.01 -6.66 14.97
N LEU A 433 8.52 -5.45 15.18
CA LEU A 433 8.62 -4.34 14.23
C LEU A 433 10.06 -3.99 13.84
N GLU A 434 11.03 -4.29 14.71
CA GLU A 434 12.43 -3.98 14.47
C GLU A 434 13.16 -5.06 13.67
N ASN A 435 12.70 -6.31 13.77
CA ASN A 435 13.38 -7.47 13.20
C ASN A 435 12.58 -8.21 12.12
N ASN A 436 11.36 -7.78 11.81
CA ASN A 436 10.60 -8.44 10.77
C ASN A 436 11.16 -8.13 9.38
N THR A 437 11.54 -9.17 8.67
CA THR A 437 12.07 -9.08 7.31
C THR A 437 11.03 -9.38 6.26
N ASN A 438 9.79 -9.79 6.61
CA ASN A 438 8.80 -10.33 5.66
C ASN A 438 9.47 -11.32 4.70
N PRO A 439 9.88 -12.48 5.18
CA PRO A 439 10.67 -13.41 4.38
C PRO A 439 9.91 -13.92 3.17
N VAL A 440 10.64 -14.35 2.15
CA VAL A 440 10.06 -15.13 1.05
C VAL A 440 10.18 -16.60 1.39
N VAL A 441 9.05 -17.26 1.48
CA VAL A 441 8.90 -18.65 1.94
C VAL A 441 8.42 -19.56 0.81
N ASN A 442 8.41 -20.88 1.09
CA ASN A 442 7.95 -21.92 0.16
C ASN A 442 8.71 -21.93 -1.17
N ASN A 443 10.04 -21.75 -1.11
CA ASN A 443 10.91 -21.77 -2.29
C ASN A 443 11.21 -23.20 -2.72
N THR A 444 10.34 -23.79 -3.54
CA THR A 444 10.42 -25.18 -4.03
C THR A 444 11.18 -25.28 -5.36
N ASP A 445 11.35 -26.50 -5.90
CA ASP A 445 11.95 -26.69 -7.22
C ASP A 445 11.20 -25.93 -8.31
N GLY A 446 11.93 -25.11 -9.07
CA GLY A 446 11.39 -24.24 -10.13
C GLY A 446 10.86 -22.89 -9.65
N SER A 447 10.85 -22.60 -8.35
CA SER A 447 10.51 -21.28 -7.85
C SER A 447 11.50 -20.21 -8.34
N ILE A 448 11.00 -18.99 -8.51
CA ILE A 448 11.77 -17.81 -8.91
C ILE A 448 11.44 -16.70 -7.92
N VAL A 449 12.47 -16.08 -7.35
CA VAL A 449 12.36 -14.86 -6.55
C VAL A 449 13.18 -13.77 -7.22
N GLY A 450 12.56 -12.65 -7.54
CA GLY A 450 13.19 -11.59 -8.33
C GLY A 450 12.96 -10.19 -7.79
N TYR A 451 13.91 -9.34 -8.07
CA TYR A 451 13.96 -7.94 -7.64
C TYR A 451 14.23 -7.04 -8.86
N LYS A 452 13.42 -6.02 -9.07
CA LYS A 452 13.54 -5.02 -10.13
C LYS A 452 13.51 -3.62 -9.51
N TYR A 453 14.56 -2.86 -9.49
CA TYR A 453 15.90 -3.04 -10.01
C TYR A 453 16.91 -2.61 -8.94
N PHE A 454 18.14 -3.10 -9.05
CA PHE A 454 19.29 -2.58 -8.33
C PHE A 454 20.14 -1.72 -9.28
N ASN A 455 20.81 -0.70 -8.75
CA ASN A 455 21.77 0.12 -9.51
C ASN A 455 23.19 -0.32 -9.20
N PHE A 456 23.86 -0.90 -10.18
CA PHE A 456 25.21 -1.44 -10.04
C PHE A 456 26.34 -0.48 -10.45
N ASP A 457 26.07 0.84 -10.62
CA ASP A 457 27.12 1.82 -10.96
C ASP A 457 28.26 1.81 -9.96
N ALA A 458 27.97 1.70 -8.66
CA ALA A 458 28.98 1.68 -7.59
C ALA A 458 29.84 0.40 -7.58
N THR A 459 29.40 -0.67 -8.23
CA THR A 459 30.10 -1.97 -8.30
C THR A 459 30.72 -2.24 -9.67
N SER A 460 30.43 -1.42 -10.67
CA SER A 460 30.96 -1.55 -12.03
C SER A 460 32.50 -1.53 -12.04
N GLY A 461 33.10 -2.46 -12.74
CA GLY A 461 34.55 -2.64 -12.79
C GLY A 461 35.18 -3.35 -11.58
N ARG A 462 34.41 -3.68 -10.54
CA ARG A 462 34.87 -4.37 -9.33
C ARG A 462 34.66 -5.88 -9.45
N SER A 463 35.74 -6.65 -9.46
CA SER A 463 35.67 -8.13 -9.49
C SER A 463 35.59 -8.79 -8.11
N ASP A 464 35.67 -8.00 -7.03
CA ASP A 464 35.63 -8.46 -5.65
C ASP A 464 34.22 -8.42 -5.03
N VAL A 465 33.20 -8.05 -5.81
CA VAL A 465 31.80 -7.97 -5.34
C VAL A 465 31.28 -9.34 -4.99
N SER A 466 30.64 -9.42 -3.83
CA SER A 466 29.98 -10.63 -3.33
C SER A 466 28.55 -10.34 -2.89
N LEU A 467 27.69 -11.34 -2.96
CA LEU A 467 26.36 -11.32 -2.38
C LEU A 467 26.42 -11.99 -1.00
N LEU A 468 25.89 -11.31 0.00
CA LEU A 468 25.47 -11.91 1.27
C LEU A 468 23.97 -12.20 1.17
N LEU A 469 23.59 -13.46 1.27
CA LEU A 469 22.20 -13.89 1.28
C LEU A 469 21.90 -14.54 2.62
N ASN A 470 21.06 -13.93 3.42
CA ASN A 470 20.59 -14.50 4.68
C ASN A 470 19.35 -15.36 4.41
N LEU A 471 19.39 -16.60 4.85
CA LEU A 471 18.33 -17.57 4.62
C LEU A 471 18.24 -18.60 5.76
N ILE A 472 17.15 -19.35 5.80
CA ILE A 472 16.99 -20.52 6.69
C ILE A 472 16.92 -21.76 5.78
N PRO A 473 17.94 -22.67 5.79
CA PRO A 473 17.85 -23.93 5.08
C PRO A 473 16.72 -24.81 5.66
N GLU A 474 16.01 -25.54 4.80
CA GLU A 474 14.86 -26.36 5.24
C GLU A 474 15.11 -27.87 5.13
N GLY A 475 16.38 -28.31 5.26
CA GLY A 475 16.74 -29.73 5.32
C GLY A 475 16.64 -30.44 3.96
N VAL A 476 16.73 -29.70 2.86
CA VAL A 476 16.66 -30.19 1.49
C VAL A 476 17.96 -29.86 0.75
N ASN A 477 18.45 -30.78 -0.08
CA ASN A 477 19.51 -30.45 -1.01
C ASN A 477 18.93 -29.59 -2.14
N GLY A 478 19.59 -28.48 -2.43
CA GLY A 478 19.14 -27.61 -3.50
C GLY A 478 20.23 -26.66 -3.98
N THR A 479 19.94 -26.00 -5.08
CA THR A 479 20.81 -24.97 -5.66
C THR A 479 19.98 -23.72 -5.90
N ILE A 480 20.54 -22.56 -5.56
CA ILE A 480 20.02 -21.25 -5.95
C ILE A 480 20.93 -20.72 -7.05
N THR A 481 20.41 -20.63 -8.27
CA THR A 481 21.10 -19.97 -9.38
C THR A 481 20.75 -18.48 -9.35
N ILE A 482 21.77 -17.61 -9.43
CA ILE A 482 21.61 -16.16 -9.42
C ILE A 482 21.74 -15.67 -10.86
N MET A 483 20.66 -15.02 -11.35
CA MET A 483 20.58 -14.47 -12.71
C MET A 483 20.45 -12.96 -12.67
N ALA A 484 21.06 -12.29 -13.64
CA ALA A 484 20.84 -10.86 -13.91
C ALA A 484 19.92 -10.69 -15.14
N ASP A 485 19.14 -9.62 -15.15
CA ASP A 485 18.25 -9.11 -16.20
C ASP A 485 17.01 -9.95 -16.50
N ARG A 486 17.14 -11.26 -16.64
CA ARG A 486 16.03 -12.19 -16.87
C ARG A 486 16.26 -13.50 -16.12
N PRO A 487 15.20 -14.22 -15.76
CA PRO A 487 15.33 -15.53 -15.09
C PRO A 487 15.97 -16.60 -15.98
N TRP A 488 15.89 -16.46 -17.31
CA TRP A 488 16.31 -17.49 -18.26
C TRP A 488 17.30 -16.95 -19.31
N ALA A 489 18.35 -17.73 -19.59
CA ALA A 489 19.35 -17.38 -20.58
C ALA A 489 18.77 -17.24 -21.99
N SER A 490 17.73 -18.03 -22.33
CA SER A 490 17.01 -17.95 -23.61
C SER A 490 16.34 -16.57 -23.84
N GLN A 491 16.11 -15.79 -22.77
CA GLN A 491 15.53 -14.46 -22.83
C GLN A 491 16.56 -13.34 -22.55
N GLY A 492 17.84 -13.66 -22.59
CA GLY A 492 18.92 -12.70 -22.35
C GLY A 492 19.38 -12.62 -20.89
N GLY A 493 18.89 -13.51 -20.02
CA GLY A 493 19.37 -13.59 -18.64
C GLY A 493 20.82 -14.08 -18.58
N LYS A 494 21.61 -13.51 -17.66
CA LYS A 494 23.01 -13.84 -17.44
C LYS A 494 23.16 -14.53 -16.09
N GLU A 495 23.67 -15.75 -16.05
CA GLU A 495 24.04 -16.41 -14.80
C GLU A 495 25.26 -15.68 -14.22
N ILE A 496 25.15 -15.21 -12.98
CA ILE A 496 26.21 -14.47 -12.27
C ILE A 496 26.75 -15.22 -11.07
N GLY A 497 26.07 -16.26 -10.59
CA GLY A 497 26.54 -17.08 -9.47
C GLY A 497 25.59 -18.20 -9.08
N LYS A 498 26.08 -19.05 -8.15
CA LYS A 498 25.34 -20.16 -7.56
C LYS A 498 25.60 -20.33 -6.08
N ILE A 499 24.58 -20.76 -5.35
CA ILE A 499 24.66 -21.17 -3.96
C ILE A 499 24.15 -22.61 -3.86
N GLU A 500 24.92 -23.49 -3.23
CA GLU A 500 24.49 -24.86 -2.92
C GLU A 500 24.03 -24.98 -1.48
N LEU A 501 22.88 -25.57 -1.26
CA LEU A 501 22.34 -25.93 0.04
C LEU A 501 22.36 -27.44 0.21
N LYS A 502 22.73 -27.90 1.39
CA LYS A 502 22.80 -29.33 1.73
C LYS A 502 21.75 -29.67 2.79
N ALA A 503 21.12 -30.82 2.68
CA ALA A 503 20.09 -31.28 3.60
C ALA A 503 20.55 -31.38 5.07
N ASN A 504 21.86 -31.49 5.32
CA ASN A 504 22.43 -31.56 6.68
C ASN A 504 22.78 -30.19 7.27
N MET A 505 22.50 -29.09 6.59
CA MET A 505 22.68 -27.75 7.15
C MET A 505 21.68 -27.52 8.29
N ALA A 506 22.11 -26.74 9.28
CA ALA A 506 21.24 -26.37 10.39
C ALA A 506 20.05 -25.52 9.89
N GLN A 507 18.84 -25.86 10.32
CA GLN A 507 17.61 -25.14 9.97
C GLN A 507 17.45 -23.91 10.86
N GLN A 508 18.33 -22.95 10.68
CA GLN A 508 18.38 -21.69 11.43
C GLN A 508 18.90 -20.57 10.50
N PRO A 509 18.70 -19.29 10.85
CA PRO A 509 19.24 -18.18 10.06
C PRO A 509 20.74 -18.38 9.79
N THR A 510 21.07 -18.40 8.51
CA THR A 510 22.44 -18.68 8.02
C THR A 510 22.77 -17.67 6.92
N GLN A 511 23.94 -17.05 7.02
CA GLN A 511 24.45 -16.17 5.97
C GLN A 511 25.27 -16.97 4.96
N MET A 512 24.84 -16.94 3.72
CA MET A 512 25.58 -17.48 2.58
C MET A 512 26.33 -16.34 1.89
N LYS A 513 27.62 -16.52 1.62
CA LYS A 513 28.41 -15.57 0.85
C LYS A 513 28.84 -16.20 -0.47
N VAL A 514 28.59 -15.51 -1.57
CA VAL A 514 29.01 -15.93 -2.91
C VAL A 514 29.69 -14.78 -3.63
N ASN A 515 30.87 -15.03 -4.20
CA ASN A 515 31.56 -14.03 -5.02
C ASN A 515 30.91 -13.95 -6.40
N LEU A 516 30.64 -12.75 -6.87
CA LEU A 516 29.93 -12.47 -8.11
C LEU A 516 30.79 -11.58 -9.05
N PRO A 517 31.95 -12.06 -9.56
CA PRO A 517 32.84 -11.24 -10.38
C PRO A 517 32.15 -10.74 -11.66
N ALA A 518 31.11 -11.41 -12.14
CA ALA A 518 30.34 -11.00 -13.29
C ALA A 518 29.57 -9.67 -13.09
N LEU A 519 29.36 -9.24 -11.85
CA LEU A 519 28.78 -7.92 -11.56
C LEU A 519 29.68 -6.76 -12.01
N ALA A 520 30.99 -6.98 -12.14
CA ALA A 520 31.92 -5.98 -12.67
C ALA A 520 31.56 -5.49 -14.10
N GLU A 521 30.80 -6.28 -14.84
CA GLU A 521 30.37 -5.96 -16.21
C GLU A 521 29.01 -5.23 -16.24
N LEU A 522 28.32 -5.13 -15.10
CA LEU A 522 27.03 -4.45 -14.99
C LEU A 522 27.23 -2.99 -14.59
N ASN A 523 26.46 -2.10 -15.20
CA ASN A 523 26.33 -0.71 -14.81
C ASN A 523 24.90 -0.24 -15.02
N GLY A 524 24.43 0.71 -14.21
CA GLY A 524 23.04 1.12 -14.21
C GLY A 524 22.11 0.10 -13.57
N LYS A 525 20.85 0.11 -14.00
CA LYS A 525 19.77 -0.68 -13.41
C LYS A 525 19.74 -2.09 -13.99
N HIS A 526 19.82 -3.10 -13.12
CA HIS A 526 19.68 -4.51 -13.47
C HIS A 526 18.74 -5.22 -12.49
N ALA A 527 17.92 -6.13 -13.01
CA ALA A 527 17.11 -7.04 -12.20
C ALA A 527 17.96 -8.23 -11.73
N ILE A 528 17.67 -8.74 -10.53
CA ILE A 528 18.33 -9.91 -9.97
C ILE A 528 17.29 -10.97 -9.65
N TYR A 529 17.56 -12.22 -10.05
CA TYR A 529 16.66 -13.34 -9.82
C TYR A 529 17.38 -14.50 -9.15
N PHE A 530 16.69 -15.14 -8.22
CA PHE A 530 17.10 -16.38 -7.56
C PHE A 530 16.21 -17.51 -8.09
N ILE A 531 16.80 -18.50 -8.74
CA ILE A 531 16.10 -19.66 -9.30
C ILE A 531 16.44 -20.89 -8.49
N PHE A 532 15.43 -21.53 -7.94
CA PHE A 532 15.56 -22.66 -7.03
C PHE A 532 15.46 -23.98 -7.80
N LYS A 533 16.39 -24.90 -7.51
CA LYS A 533 16.41 -26.25 -8.07
C LYS A 533 16.66 -27.28 -6.98
N SER A 534 15.86 -28.35 -6.98
CA SER A 534 16.01 -29.50 -6.07
C SER A 534 15.46 -30.77 -6.72
N ASP A 535 16.03 -31.91 -6.34
CA ASP A 535 15.46 -33.23 -6.68
C ASP A 535 14.19 -33.54 -5.87
N THR A 536 13.96 -32.81 -4.77
CA THR A 536 12.79 -32.96 -3.91
C THR A 536 11.77 -31.86 -4.25
N LYS A 537 10.96 -32.11 -5.27
CA LYS A 537 10.17 -31.10 -5.98
C LYS A 537 9.17 -30.31 -5.13
N GLU A 538 8.54 -30.94 -4.14
CA GLU A 538 7.43 -30.35 -3.37
C GLU A 538 7.85 -29.78 -2.01
N LYS A 539 9.14 -29.84 -1.70
CA LYS A 539 9.65 -29.31 -0.43
C LYS A 539 10.35 -27.98 -0.64
N SER A 540 10.08 -27.06 0.24
CA SER A 540 10.83 -25.81 0.30
C SER A 540 12.31 -26.10 0.59
N ILE A 541 13.18 -25.44 -0.16
CA ILE A 541 14.64 -25.56 -0.07
C ILE A 541 15.15 -24.66 1.05
N CYS A 542 14.61 -23.46 1.12
CA CYS A 542 14.93 -22.46 2.14
C CYS A 542 13.89 -21.36 2.23
N THR A 543 13.91 -20.64 3.32
CA THR A 543 13.25 -19.34 3.51
C THR A 543 14.29 -18.24 3.28
N LEU A 544 14.02 -17.27 2.41
CA LEU A 544 14.86 -16.09 2.21
C LEU A 544 14.52 -14.99 3.23
N LEU A 545 15.52 -14.41 3.86
CA LEU A 545 15.35 -13.36 4.86
C LEU A 545 15.72 -11.96 4.30
N ASP A 546 16.94 -11.82 3.82
CA ASP A 546 17.48 -10.57 3.28
C ASP A 546 18.72 -10.80 2.41
N LEU A 547 19.10 -9.75 1.67
CA LEU A 547 20.25 -9.77 0.77
C LEU A 547 20.99 -8.44 0.82
N GLN A 548 22.31 -8.49 0.54
CA GLN A 548 23.20 -7.35 0.44
C GLN A 548 24.38 -7.68 -0.47
N PHE A 549 24.74 -6.79 -1.35
CA PHE A 549 26.00 -6.89 -2.10
C PHE A 549 27.11 -6.13 -1.36
N GLN A 550 28.36 -6.60 -1.49
CA GLN A 550 29.53 -6.00 -0.81
C GLN A 550 30.71 -5.85 -1.76
#